data_e74abb53153fd734248b573608faedb7
#
_entry.id   e74abb53153fd734248b573608faedb7
#
_cell.length_a   1.000
_cell.length_b   1.000
_cell.length_c   1.000
_cell.angle_alpha   90.00
_cell.angle_beta   90.00
_cell.angle_gamma   90.00
#
_symmetry.space_group_name_H-M   'P 1'
#
loop_
_entity.id
_entity.type
_entity.pdbx_description
1 polymer ?
#
loop_
_entity_poly.entity_id
_entity_poly.type
_entity_poly.pdbx_seq_one_letter_code
_entity_poly.pdbx_strand_id
1 'polypeptide(L)'
;MTTIDEALAMLDPKIRKRLGPAVGIKTEFQPTPSPGLNAALGGGFPYGRQVLLWGSKSSAKSSLCLQTIGLAQKEGKLCAWVDAEMSYDQEWAEKLGVDTSQLIYSEARSVNDMVDVTVALLHAGVDLIVIDSISSLLPAVYFEKDSTELKDLDRTKQIGAESKDLKHAWMMINYANNQEKPSLIIAISQARNNITP
;
A
#
# COMPACT_ATOMS: atom_id res chain seq x y z
N MET A 1 10.24 -8.50 41.59
CA MET A 1 9.83 -8.36 40.15
C MET A 1 11.05 -7.80 39.44
N THR A 2 11.54 -8.50 38.42
CA THR A 2 12.67 -8.04 37.60
C THR A 2 12.24 -6.80 36.80
N THR A 3 13.02 -5.74 36.84
CA THR A 3 12.76 -4.53 36.04
C THR A 3 13.11 -4.75 34.57
N ILE A 4 12.59 -3.91 33.67
CA ILE A 4 12.94 -3.97 32.24
C ILE A 4 14.45 -3.82 32.05
N ASP A 5 15.08 -2.92 32.77
CA ASP A 5 16.52 -2.67 32.67
C ASP A 5 17.37 -3.88 33.12
N GLU A 6 16.93 -4.57 34.20
CA GLU A 6 17.57 -5.81 34.65
C GLU A 6 17.42 -6.92 33.62
N ALA A 7 16.23 -7.07 33.02
CA ALA A 7 16.00 -8.05 31.97
C ALA A 7 16.84 -7.77 30.72
N LEU A 8 16.92 -6.50 30.28
CA LEU A 8 17.72 -6.10 29.14
C LEU A 8 19.24 -6.27 29.39
N ALA A 9 19.68 -6.12 30.64
CA ALA A 9 21.10 -6.29 31.01
C ALA A 9 21.58 -7.74 30.85
N MET A 10 20.70 -8.72 30.91
CA MET A 10 21.02 -10.16 30.77
C MET A 10 21.16 -10.61 29.31
N LEU A 11 20.82 -9.75 28.34
CA LEU A 11 20.82 -10.10 26.92
C LEU A 11 22.18 -9.80 26.25
N ASP A 12 22.43 -10.53 25.16
CA ASP A 12 23.58 -10.27 24.30
C ASP A 12 23.62 -8.78 23.88
N PRO A 13 24.77 -8.09 23.93
CA PRO A 13 24.87 -6.67 23.58
C PRO A 13 24.35 -6.31 22.19
N LYS A 14 24.48 -7.23 21.19
CA LYS A 14 23.96 -7.02 19.83
C LYS A 14 22.44 -7.04 19.79
N ILE A 15 21.81 -7.89 20.63
CA ILE A 15 20.35 -7.99 20.74
C ILE A 15 19.84 -6.81 21.58
N ARG A 16 20.51 -6.48 22.69
CA ARG A 16 20.13 -5.39 23.59
C ARG A 16 19.99 -4.04 22.88
N LYS A 17 20.89 -3.73 21.92
CA LYS A 17 20.82 -2.50 21.12
C LYS A 17 19.53 -2.35 20.30
N ARG A 18 18.79 -3.43 20.08
CA ARG A 18 17.56 -3.48 19.28
C ARG A 18 16.29 -3.50 20.13
N LEU A 19 16.46 -3.52 21.45
CA LEU A 19 15.36 -3.65 22.41
C LEU A 19 15.29 -2.41 23.30
N GLY A 20 14.10 -2.04 23.69
CA GLY A 20 13.85 -0.95 24.61
C GLY A 20 12.39 -0.91 25.05
N PRO A 21 12.04 -0.05 25.99
CA PRO A 21 10.66 0.11 26.41
C PRO A 21 9.79 0.66 25.24
N ALA A 22 8.56 0.19 25.15
CA ALA A 22 7.60 0.59 24.11
C ALA A 22 6.95 1.98 24.40
N VAL A 23 7.76 2.94 24.82
CA VAL A 23 7.30 4.31 25.13
C VAL A 23 7.73 5.27 24.02
N GLY A 24 6.91 6.29 23.78
CA GLY A 24 7.21 7.33 22.76
C GLY A 24 6.93 6.90 21.31
N ILE A 25 6.44 5.69 21.08
CA ILE A 25 6.02 5.25 19.73
C ILE A 25 4.67 5.89 19.44
N LYS A 26 4.69 6.96 18.63
CA LYS A 26 3.48 7.65 18.17
C LYS A 26 3.19 7.24 16.74
N THR A 27 1.92 6.95 16.45
CA THR A 27 1.44 6.75 15.08
C THR A 27 0.82 8.06 14.60
N GLU A 28 1.29 8.56 13.47
CA GLU A 28 0.65 9.64 12.74
C GLU A 28 -0.48 9.06 11.88
N PHE A 29 -1.57 9.80 11.72
CA PHE A 29 -2.74 9.36 10.97
C PHE A 29 -3.06 10.35 9.87
N GLN A 30 -3.44 9.84 8.69
CA GLN A 30 -4.05 10.61 7.61
C GLN A 30 -5.56 10.56 7.77
N PRO A 31 -6.22 11.68 8.05
CA PRO A 31 -7.68 11.73 8.10
C PRO A 31 -8.30 11.33 6.76
N THR A 32 -9.37 10.58 6.81
CA THR A 32 -10.22 10.28 5.65
C THR A 32 -11.36 11.29 5.54
N PRO A 33 -12.08 11.37 4.42
CA PRO A 33 -13.26 12.24 4.31
C PRO A 33 -14.44 11.79 5.18
N SER A 34 -14.36 10.61 5.81
CA SER A 34 -15.42 10.06 6.66
C SER A 34 -15.10 10.24 8.15
N PRO A 35 -15.81 11.12 8.88
CA PRO A 35 -15.60 11.27 10.32
C PRO A 35 -15.83 9.98 11.11
N GLY A 36 -16.83 9.18 10.68
CA GLY A 36 -17.13 7.89 11.32
C GLY A 36 -15.98 6.88 11.16
N LEU A 37 -15.37 6.82 9.98
CA LEU A 37 -14.20 5.97 9.74
C LEU A 37 -13.00 6.47 10.56
N ASN A 38 -12.76 7.77 10.61
CA ASN A 38 -11.67 8.34 11.40
C ASN A 38 -11.85 8.02 12.90
N ALA A 39 -13.07 8.13 13.44
CA ALA A 39 -13.36 7.76 14.82
C ALA A 39 -13.11 6.26 15.08
N ALA A 40 -13.53 5.39 14.16
CA ALA A 40 -13.34 3.95 14.27
C ALA A 40 -11.86 3.54 14.21
N LEU A 41 -11.03 4.26 13.45
CA LEU A 41 -9.61 4.00 13.27
C LEU A 41 -8.70 4.77 14.25
N GLY A 42 -9.26 5.61 15.11
CA GLY A 42 -8.50 6.41 16.08
C GLY A 42 -7.78 7.62 15.46
N GLY A 43 -8.24 8.12 14.29
CA GLY A 43 -7.72 9.32 13.66
C GLY A 43 -7.71 9.29 12.12
N GLY A 44 -7.78 8.12 11.53
CA GLY A 44 -7.70 7.92 10.08
C GLY A 44 -6.79 6.75 9.72
N PHE A 45 -6.22 6.77 8.53
CA PHE A 45 -5.27 5.76 8.09
C PHE A 45 -3.89 5.98 8.70
N PRO A 46 -3.27 4.95 9.32
CA PRO A 46 -1.99 5.11 10.02
C PRO A 46 -0.80 5.17 9.06
N TYR A 47 0.07 6.19 9.20
CA TYR A 47 1.36 6.22 8.52
C TYR A 47 2.26 5.07 9.00
N GLY A 48 3.16 4.63 8.12
CA GLY A 48 4.03 3.49 8.38
C GLY A 48 3.31 2.14 8.36
N ARG A 49 2.11 2.09 7.82
CA ARG A 49 1.32 0.87 7.70
C ARG A 49 0.84 0.66 6.26
N GLN A 50 0.55 -0.60 5.95
CA GLN A 50 -0.16 -1.00 4.75
C GLN A 50 -1.63 -1.19 5.12
N VAL A 51 -2.50 -0.44 4.46
CA VAL A 51 -3.95 -0.48 4.65
C VAL A 51 -4.56 -1.20 3.46
N LEU A 52 -5.35 -2.24 3.71
CA LEU A 52 -6.11 -2.93 2.68
C LEU A 52 -7.57 -2.47 2.71
N LEU A 53 -8.02 -1.82 1.63
CA LEU A 53 -9.43 -1.53 1.39
C LEU A 53 -10.04 -2.64 0.55
N TRP A 54 -10.81 -3.49 1.19
CA TRP A 54 -11.46 -4.62 0.55
C TRP A 54 -12.97 -4.43 0.48
N GLY A 55 -13.60 -4.81 -0.63
CA GLY A 55 -15.06 -4.73 -0.80
C GLY A 55 -15.51 -4.98 -2.22
N SER A 56 -16.84 -5.05 -2.43
CA SER A 56 -17.46 -5.27 -3.73
C SER A 56 -17.09 -4.19 -4.75
N LYS A 57 -17.25 -4.49 -6.02
CA LYS A 57 -17.13 -3.50 -7.09
C LYS A 57 -18.08 -2.32 -6.83
N SER A 58 -17.69 -1.12 -7.22
CA SER A 58 -18.49 0.11 -7.08
C SER A 58 -18.89 0.46 -5.63
N SER A 59 -18.11 0.03 -4.63
CA SER A 59 -18.32 0.40 -3.22
C SER A 59 -17.54 1.67 -2.79
N ALA A 60 -17.22 2.53 -3.73
CA ALA A 60 -16.55 3.82 -3.54
C ALA A 60 -15.13 3.76 -2.94
N LYS A 61 -14.40 2.63 -3.04
CA LYS A 61 -13.04 2.48 -2.50
C LYS A 61 -12.07 3.48 -3.14
N SER A 62 -12.04 3.54 -4.48
CA SER A 62 -11.19 4.48 -5.22
C SER A 62 -11.54 5.93 -4.92
N SER A 63 -12.83 6.27 -4.83
CA SER A 63 -13.29 7.61 -4.47
C SER A 63 -12.86 8.01 -3.06
N LEU A 64 -12.91 7.08 -2.09
CA LEU A 64 -12.42 7.30 -0.73
C LEU A 64 -10.90 7.61 -0.73
N CYS A 65 -10.14 6.86 -1.53
CA CYS A 65 -8.69 7.08 -1.66
C CYS A 65 -8.38 8.43 -2.31
N LEU A 66 -9.06 8.78 -3.42
CA LEU A 66 -8.87 10.07 -4.10
C LEU A 66 -9.18 11.24 -3.17
N GLN A 67 -10.29 11.20 -2.43
CA GLN A 67 -10.60 12.23 -1.45
C GLN A 67 -9.57 12.28 -0.31
N THR A 68 -9.04 11.15 0.12
CA THR A 68 -7.97 11.09 1.13
C THR A 68 -6.68 11.72 0.58
N ILE A 69 -6.33 11.48 -0.69
CA ILE A 69 -5.21 12.17 -1.38
C ILE A 69 -5.43 13.68 -1.38
N GLY A 70 -6.62 14.16 -1.77
CA GLY A 70 -6.93 15.60 -1.77
C GLY A 70 -6.81 16.25 -0.39
N LEU A 71 -7.12 15.50 0.68
CA LEU A 71 -6.88 15.98 2.05
C LEU A 71 -5.39 16.01 2.39
N ALA A 72 -4.64 14.95 2.04
CA ALA A 72 -3.20 14.86 2.27
C ALA A 72 -2.43 15.96 1.53
N GLN A 73 -2.78 16.24 0.27
CA GLN A 73 -2.18 17.32 -0.52
C GLN A 73 -2.39 18.69 0.12
N LYS A 74 -3.56 18.97 0.72
CA LYS A 74 -3.81 20.20 1.48
C LYS A 74 -2.92 20.35 2.72
N GLU A 75 -2.42 19.25 3.25
CA GLU A 75 -1.45 19.21 4.34
C GLU A 75 0.01 19.24 3.83
N GLY A 76 0.22 19.43 2.52
CA GLY A 76 1.54 19.48 1.89
C GLY A 76 2.21 18.11 1.73
N LYS A 77 1.44 17.04 1.77
CA LYS A 77 1.96 15.67 1.59
C LYS A 77 2.12 15.36 0.10
N LEU A 78 3.23 14.68 -0.24
CA LEU A 78 3.46 14.16 -1.58
C LEU A 78 2.70 12.86 -1.76
N CYS A 79 1.87 12.78 -2.81
CA CYS A 79 0.98 11.65 -3.04
C CYS A 79 1.23 10.98 -4.38
N ALA A 80 0.99 9.66 -4.45
CA ALA A 80 1.08 8.88 -5.67
C ALA A 80 -0.11 7.95 -5.85
N TRP A 81 -0.47 7.71 -7.13
CA TRP A 81 -1.46 6.74 -7.56
C TRP A 81 -0.81 5.73 -8.50
N VAL A 82 -0.84 4.46 -8.10
CA VAL A 82 -0.39 3.32 -8.91
C VAL A 82 -1.63 2.62 -9.46
N ASP A 83 -1.88 2.81 -10.75
CA ASP A 83 -3.07 2.29 -11.44
C ASP A 83 -2.79 0.92 -12.05
N ALA A 84 -3.36 -0.12 -11.45
CA ALA A 84 -3.28 -1.48 -11.94
C ALA A 84 -4.54 -1.92 -12.69
N GLU A 85 -5.63 -1.14 -12.63
CA GLU A 85 -6.85 -1.39 -13.39
C GLU A 85 -6.90 -0.62 -14.73
N MET A 86 -5.99 0.35 -14.93
CA MET A 86 -6.01 1.29 -16.05
C MET A 86 -7.36 2.02 -16.16
N SER A 87 -7.86 2.45 -15.00
CA SER A 87 -9.19 3.03 -14.83
C SER A 87 -9.18 4.41 -14.19
N TYR A 88 -8.00 5.03 -14.04
CA TYR A 88 -7.86 6.37 -13.47
C TYR A 88 -8.57 7.41 -14.35
N ASP A 89 -9.41 8.20 -13.72
CA ASP A 89 -10.14 9.30 -14.35
C ASP A 89 -9.70 10.61 -13.69
N GLN A 90 -8.96 11.42 -14.46
CA GLN A 90 -8.43 12.70 -13.99
C GLN A 90 -9.54 13.67 -13.61
N GLU A 91 -10.59 13.81 -14.44
CA GLU A 91 -11.68 14.75 -14.17
C GLU A 91 -12.43 14.36 -12.89
N TRP A 92 -12.59 13.05 -12.66
CA TRP A 92 -13.20 12.55 -11.43
C TRP A 92 -12.32 12.80 -10.21
N ALA A 93 -11.02 12.60 -10.32
CA ALA A 93 -10.08 12.90 -9.25
C ALA A 93 -10.11 14.38 -8.85
N GLU A 94 -10.13 15.28 -9.83
CA GLU A 94 -10.23 16.74 -9.60
C GLU A 94 -11.56 17.11 -8.92
N LYS A 95 -12.68 16.52 -9.36
CA LYS A 95 -14.00 16.71 -8.70
C LYS A 95 -13.99 16.24 -7.24
N LEU A 96 -13.17 15.25 -6.90
CA LEU A 96 -13.00 14.75 -5.54
C LEU A 96 -11.95 15.54 -4.73
N GLY A 97 -11.37 16.59 -5.30
CA GLY A 97 -10.49 17.53 -4.62
C GLY A 97 -9.01 17.21 -4.71
N VAL A 98 -8.60 16.33 -5.64
CA VAL A 98 -7.19 16.05 -5.94
C VAL A 98 -6.62 17.15 -6.82
N ASP A 99 -5.46 17.66 -6.47
CA ASP A 99 -4.62 18.43 -7.39
C ASP A 99 -3.82 17.46 -8.25
N THR A 100 -4.30 17.19 -9.46
CA THR A 100 -3.71 16.21 -10.37
C THR A 100 -2.36 16.65 -10.91
N SER A 101 -2.06 17.96 -10.88
CA SER A 101 -0.74 18.51 -11.26
C SER A 101 0.34 18.18 -10.20
N GLN A 102 -0.06 17.84 -8.98
CA GLN A 102 0.80 17.47 -7.86
C GLN A 102 0.68 15.98 -7.48
N LEU A 103 0.00 15.18 -8.31
CA LEU A 103 -0.15 13.75 -8.09
C LEU A 103 0.84 12.98 -8.97
N ILE A 104 1.69 12.16 -8.36
CA ILE A 104 2.51 11.22 -9.13
C ILE A 104 1.62 10.07 -9.60
N TYR A 105 1.57 9.84 -10.91
CA TYR A 105 0.81 8.76 -11.52
C TYR A 105 1.74 7.73 -12.15
N SER A 106 1.43 6.46 -11.98
CA SER A 106 2.10 5.34 -12.65
C SER A 106 1.13 4.21 -12.93
N GLU A 107 1.29 3.54 -14.06
CA GLU A 107 0.65 2.25 -14.34
C GLU A 107 1.48 1.11 -13.76
N ALA A 108 0.82 0.01 -13.38
CA ALA A 108 1.46 -1.25 -13.02
C ALA A 108 0.64 -2.42 -13.57
N ARG A 109 1.25 -3.28 -14.38
CA ARG A 109 0.59 -4.41 -15.04
C ARG A 109 0.85 -5.73 -14.35
N SER A 110 1.99 -5.83 -13.69
CA SER A 110 2.41 -7.02 -12.97
C SER A 110 2.67 -6.71 -11.49
N VAL A 111 2.75 -7.78 -10.69
CA VAL A 111 3.15 -7.67 -9.29
C VAL A 111 4.56 -7.08 -9.17
N ASN A 112 5.47 -7.42 -10.10
CA ASN A 112 6.83 -6.87 -10.10
C ASN A 112 6.83 -5.37 -10.40
N ASP A 113 6.08 -4.90 -11.43
CA ASP A 113 5.98 -3.47 -11.73
C ASP A 113 5.46 -2.69 -10.51
N MET A 114 4.43 -3.23 -9.85
CA MET A 114 3.88 -2.63 -8.63
C MET A 114 4.95 -2.50 -7.53
N VAL A 115 5.77 -3.54 -7.32
CA VAL A 115 6.84 -3.50 -6.32
C VAL A 115 7.88 -2.47 -6.68
N ASP A 116 8.39 -2.50 -7.92
CA ASP A 116 9.46 -1.62 -8.38
C ASP A 116 9.05 -0.15 -8.30
N VAL A 117 7.84 0.17 -8.79
CA VAL A 117 7.27 1.52 -8.70
C VAL A 117 7.06 1.93 -7.24
N THR A 118 6.44 1.08 -6.42
CA THR A 118 6.17 1.43 -5.03
C THR A 118 7.45 1.64 -4.23
N VAL A 119 8.46 0.79 -4.41
CA VAL A 119 9.77 0.93 -3.74
C VAL A 119 10.49 2.20 -4.20
N ALA A 120 10.44 2.54 -5.49
CA ALA A 120 11.01 3.78 -6.00
C ALA A 120 10.30 5.02 -5.40
N LEU A 121 8.98 5.01 -5.29
CA LEU A 121 8.20 6.07 -4.66
C LEU A 121 8.53 6.24 -3.17
N LEU A 122 8.72 5.13 -2.45
CA LEU A 122 9.15 5.14 -1.04
C LEU A 122 10.53 5.79 -0.89
N HIS A 123 11.49 5.43 -1.75
CA HIS A 123 12.83 6.03 -1.72
C HIS A 123 12.83 7.50 -2.15
N ALA A 124 11.87 7.92 -2.96
CA ALA A 124 11.65 9.32 -3.32
C ALA A 124 10.98 10.14 -2.20
N GLY A 125 10.58 9.51 -1.10
CA GLY A 125 9.96 10.20 0.04
C GLY A 125 8.49 10.54 -0.14
N VAL A 126 7.77 9.79 -0.98
CA VAL A 126 6.31 9.95 -1.14
C VAL A 126 5.60 9.59 0.15
N ASP A 127 4.73 10.47 0.65
CA ASP A 127 4.05 10.31 1.94
C ASP A 127 2.86 9.33 1.87
N LEU A 128 2.08 9.39 0.80
CA LEU A 128 0.88 8.56 0.59
C LEU A 128 0.90 7.91 -0.79
N ILE A 129 0.82 6.59 -0.83
CA ILE A 129 0.77 5.80 -2.06
C ILE A 129 -0.54 5.00 -2.08
N VAL A 130 -1.33 5.14 -3.13
CA VAL A 130 -2.53 4.32 -3.38
C VAL A 130 -2.24 3.37 -4.54
N ILE A 131 -2.62 2.10 -4.38
CA ILE A 131 -2.52 1.04 -5.41
C ILE A 131 -3.93 0.55 -5.74
N ASP A 132 -4.41 0.83 -6.94
CA ASP A 132 -5.77 0.48 -7.40
C ASP A 132 -5.74 -0.35 -8.69
N SER A 133 -5.99 -1.62 -8.64
CA SER A 133 -6.20 -2.51 -7.51
C SER A 133 -5.26 -3.71 -7.59
N ILE A 134 -4.86 -4.24 -6.43
CA ILE A 134 -3.98 -5.41 -6.39
C ILE A 134 -4.62 -6.68 -6.96
N SER A 135 -5.95 -6.70 -7.07
CA SER A 135 -6.70 -7.82 -7.67
C SER A 135 -6.66 -7.85 -9.20
N SER A 136 -6.11 -6.82 -9.84
CA SER A 136 -5.97 -6.71 -11.30
C SER A 136 -4.55 -7.02 -11.78
N LEU A 137 -3.59 -7.12 -10.84
CA LEU A 137 -2.21 -7.43 -11.15
C LEU A 137 -2.04 -8.89 -11.58
N LEU A 138 -1.27 -9.09 -12.64
CA LEU A 138 -0.88 -10.42 -13.09
C LEU A 138 0.46 -10.83 -12.45
N PRO A 139 0.63 -12.11 -12.08
CA PRO A 139 1.93 -12.65 -11.71
C PRO A 139 2.97 -12.44 -12.81
N ALA A 140 4.21 -12.16 -12.45
CA ALA A 140 5.30 -11.94 -13.41
C ALA A 140 5.53 -13.12 -14.36
N VAL A 141 5.16 -14.32 -13.95
CA VAL A 141 5.27 -15.54 -14.76
C VAL A 141 4.46 -15.50 -16.07
N TYR A 142 3.44 -14.62 -16.15
CA TYR A 142 2.61 -14.42 -17.34
C TYR A 142 3.26 -13.55 -18.40
N PHE A 143 4.34 -12.86 -18.07
CA PHE A 143 5.05 -12.00 -19.01
C PHE A 143 6.31 -12.69 -19.54
N GLU A 144 6.73 -12.35 -20.75
CA GLU A 144 8.04 -12.72 -21.23
C GLU A 144 9.12 -11.99 -20.43
N LYS A 145 10.30 -12.60 -20.34
CA LYS A 145 11.39 -12.05 -19.55
C LYS A 145 11.78 -10.68 -20.13
N ASP A 146 11.75 -9.68 -19.26
CA ASP A 146 12.07 -8.27 -19.61
C ASP A 146 11.16 -7.66 -20.69
N SER A 147 9.93 -8.14 -20.84
CA SER A 147 8.95 -7.69 -21.83
C SER A 147 7.58 -7.45 -21.21
N THR A 148 6.78 -6.59 -21.84
CA THR A 148 5.35 -6.42 -21.54
C THR A 148 4.46 -7.38 -22.34
N GLU A 149 5.05 -8.25 -23.16
CA GLU A 149 4.32 -9.23 -23.94
C GLU A 149 3.88 -10.42 -23.09
N LEU A 150 2.62 -10.83 -23.25
CA LEU A 150 2.06 -11.97 -22.54
C LEU A 150 2.53 -13.27 -23.19
N LYS A 151 2.96 -14.24 -22.39
CA LYS A 151 3.25 -15.59 -22.83
C LYS A 151 1.98 -16.33 -23.23
N ASP A 152 2.12 -17.30 -24.15
CA ASP A 152 1.07 -18.29 -24.39
C ASP A 152 0.74 -19.05 -23.09
N LEU A 153 -0.53 -18.97 -22.68
CA LEU A 153 -0.98 -19.42 -21.36
C LEU A 153 -1.28 -20.92 -21.35
N ASP A 154 -0.36 -21.71 -20.81
CA ASP A 154 -0.71 -23.04 -20.29
C ASP A 154 -1.30 -22.88 -18.88
N ARG A 155 -2.65 -22.84 -18.81
CA ARG A 155 -3.43 -22.52 -17.60
C ARG A 155 -3.27 -23.53 -16.46
N THR A 156 -2.66 -24.69 -16.69
CA THR A 156 -2.66 -25.80 -15.73
C THR A 156 -1.56 -25.74 -14.68
N LYS A 157 -0.54 -24.90 -14.86
CA LYS A 157 0.67 -24.92 -14.00
C LYS A 157 0.76 -23.82 -12.95
N GLN A 158 -0.26 -22.97 -12.77
CA GLN A 158 -0.09 -21.67 -12.05
C GLN A 158 -1.03 -21.44 -10.88
N ILE A 159 -1.73 -22.46 -10.39
CA ILE A 159 -2.58 -22.36 -9.20
C ILE A 159 -1.71 -22.00 -7.98
N GLY A 160 -1.97 -20.82 -7.40
CA GLY A 160 -1.26 -20.36 -6.18
C GLY A 160 -0.04 -19.45 -6.42
N ALA A 161 0.38 -19.19 -7.66
CA ALA A 161 1.48 -18.26 -7.97
C ALA A 161 1.12 -16.82 -7.52
N GLU A 162 -0.09 -16.35 -7.79
CA GLU A 162 -0.60 -15.02 -7.38
C GLU A 162 -0.41 -14.74 -5.88
N SER A 163 -0.83 -15.68 -5.03
CA SER A 163 -0.76 -15.50 -3.57
C SER A 163 0.68 -15.46 -3.06
N LYS A 164 1.57 -16.20 -3.72
CA LYS A 164 2.99 -16.28 -3.34
C LYS A 164 3.73 -15.00 -3.73
N ASP A 165 3.48 -14.51 -4.94
CA ASP A 165 4.11 -13.30 -5.47
C ASP A 165 3.64 -12.07 -4.69
N LEU A 166 2.34 -11.93 -4.41
CA LEU A 166 1.80 -10.86 -3.58
C LEU A 166 2.36 -10.88 -2.16
N LYS A 167 2.52 -12.06 -1.55
CA LYS A 167 3.13 -12.15 -0.21
C LYS A 167 4.57 -11.61 -0.22
N HIS A 168 5.38 -12.01 -1.19
CA HIS A 168 6.76 -11.52 -1.31
C HIS A 168 6.79 -10.03 -1.62
N ALA A 169 5.92 -9.55 -2.50
CA ALA A 169 5.76 -8.13 -2.82
C ALA A 169 5.53 -7.29 -1.56
N TRP A 170 4.57 -7.69 -0.72
CA TRP A 170 4.27 -6.99 0.51
C TRP A 170 5.42 -7.03 1.52
N MET A 171 6.19 -8.11 1.58
CA MET A 171 7.39 -8.17 2.42
C MET A 171 8.46 -7.19 1.95
N MET A 172 8.70 -7.08 0.64
CA MET A 172 9.67 -6.14 0.06
C MET A 172 9.24 -4.69 0.29
N ILE A 173 7.99 -4.35 0.00
CA ILE A 173 7.42 -3.03 0.22
C ILE A 173 7.50 -2.65 1.71
N ASN A 174 7.14 -3.56 2.61
CA ASN A 174 7.21 -3.31 4.05
C ASN A 174 8.66 -3.08 4.53
N TYR A 175 9.62 -3.83 3.98
CA TYR A 175 11.03 -3.61 4.27
C TYR A 175 11.50 -2.23 3.77
N ALA A 176 11.12 -1.85 2.55
CA ALA A 176 11.47 -0.55 1.98
C ALA A 176 10.79 0.62 2.72
N ASN A 177 9.59 0.41 3.28
CA ASN A 177 8.87 1.43 4.05
C ASN A 177 9.37 1.59 5.50
N ASN A 178 10.35 0.79 5.94
CA ASN A 178 10.93 0.90 7.27
C ASN A 178 12.02 1.97 7.32
N GLN A 179 11.61 3.24 7.22
CA GLN A 179 12.45 4.44 7.19
C GLN A 179 12.14 5.33 8.41
N GLU A 180 12.89 6.41 8.58
CA GLU A 180 12.63 7.40 9.64
C GLU A 180 11.25 8.08 9.50
N LYS A 181 10.84 8.36 8.26
CA LYS A 181 9.52 8.89 7.92
C LYS A 181 8.78 7.90 7.00
N PRO A 182 8.11 6.91 7.59
CA PRO A 182 7.47 5.87 6.80
C PRO A 182 6.16 6.37 6.15
N SER A 183 5.92 5.93 4.92
CA SER A 183 4.75 6.29 4.13
C SER A 183 3.50 5.52 4.54
N LEU A 184 2.34 6.09 4.25
CA LEU A 184 1.06 5.37 4.23
C LEU A 184 0.86 4.72 2.86
N ILE A 185 0.61 3.42 2.83
CA ILE A 185 0.30 2.68 1.61
C ILE A 185 -1.12 2.13 1.71
N ILE A 186 -1.97 2.50 0.76
CA ILE A 186 -3.35 2.02 0.68
C ILE A 186 -3.47 1.12 -0.56
N ALA A 187 -3.74 -0.16 -0.35
CA ALA A 187 -4.03 -1.09 -1.42
C ALA A 187 -5.53 -1.35 -1.52
N ILE A 188 -6.06 -1.23 -2.73
CA ILE A 188 -7.46 -1.56 -3.02
C ILE A 188 -7.53 -3.00 -3.52
N SER A 189 -8.52 -3.75 -3.02
CA SER A 189 -8.84 -5.10 -3.50
C SER A 189 -10.33 -5.26 -3.72
N GLN A 190 -10.70 -5.95 -4.79
CA GLN A 190 -12.09 -6.28 -5.09
C GLN A 190 -12.45 -7.65 -4.54
N ALA A 191 -13.58 -7.70 -3.82
CA ALA A 191 -14.18 -8.98 -3.44
C ALA A 191 -14.70 -9.70 -4.70
N ARG A 192 -14.21 -10.91 -4.93
CA ARG A 192 -14.77 -11.81 -5.95
C ARG A 192 -15.64 -12.82 -5.22
N ASN A 193 -16.92 -12.90 -5.60
CA ASN A 193 -17.77 -13.98 -5.15
C ASN A 193 -17.31 -15.25 -5.87
N ASN A 194 -16.87 -16.25 -5.12
CA ASN A 194 -16.76 -17.60 -5.68
C ASN A 194 -18.18 -18.06 -6.03
N ILE A 195 -18.50 -18.06 -7.29
CA ILE A 195 -19.68 -18.79 -7.80
C ILE A 195 -19.27 -20.26 -7.71
N THR A 196 -19.57 -20.90 -6.58
CA THR A 196 -19.58 -22.36 -6.51
C THR A 196 -20.69 -22.84 -7.45
N PRO A 197 -20.39 -23.73 -8.41
CA PRO A 197 -21.40 -24.30 -9.28
C PRO A 197 -22.41 -25.12 -8.49
#